data_98cc2c813f0a0ded4de38b7337bc07ca
#
_entry.id   98cc2c813f0a0ded4de38b7337bc07ca
#
_cell.length_a   1.000
_cell.length_b   1.000
_cell.length_c   1.000
_cell.angle_alpha   90.00
_cell.angle_beta   90.00
_cell.angle_gamma   90.00
#
_symmetry.space_group_name_H-M   'P 1'
#
loop_
_entity.id
_entity.type
_entity.pdbx_description
1 polymer ?
#
loop_
_entity_poly.entity_id
_entity_poly.type
_entity_poly.pdbx_seq_one_letter_code
_entity_poly.pdbx_strand_id
1 'polypeptide(L)'
;MRQVKRAQILLAADAQVSDERIAADVGVGTSTVYRTKQHFVEDGLARALSETPRPGAPRKLSASDEARLVAVACSAPPAGRVRWTLDLLAGELVRLTTHARLSKATVGRRLAEMKRKPWREKMWCIPTVSAEYVARMEDVLALYAEPPDPRRPVVCFDETPRQLIGETRVPIQVQPGTPTRVDYEYVRRGTANVFLFVDVHRPWRHAKVTDHRTGLDFAASMRHLVDEHYPEAPRIRVVLDNLSTHSAAALYQAFEPAEARRILSRLEFHFTPKHASWLNMVEIEIGVVVQQCLDRRIPDKALLVAEIAAWEHRRNSEHAGITWLFTVDRAREKLARLYPRPASHTPVAA
;
A
#
# COMPACT_ATOMS: atom_id res chain seq x y z
N MET A 1 16.10 19.87 -26.46
CA MET A 1 16.46 20.62 -27.69
C MET A 1 17.26 21.89 -27.41
N ARG A 2 16.85 22.84 -26.54
CA ARG A 2 17.59 24.09 -26.26
C ARG A 2 18.99 23.92 -25.66
N GLN A 3 19.15 22.97 -24.73
CA GLN A 3 20.46 22.66 -24.14
C GLN A 3 21.46 22.15 -25.18
N VAL A 4 21.02 21.32 -26.11
CA VAL A 4 21.86 20.80 -27.21
C VAL A 4 22.35 21.95 -28.10
N LYS A 5 21.48 22.88 -28.48
CA LYS A 5 21.86 24.05 -29.25
C LYS A 5 22.89 24.96 -28.54
N ARG A 6 22.73 25.12 -27.21
CA ARG A 6 23.71 25.89 -26.40
C ARG A 6 25.07 25.17 -26.32
N ALA A 7 25.07 23.87 -26.18
CA ALA A 7 26.30 23.08 -26.23
C ALA A 7 27.00 23.20 -27.58
N GLN A 8 26.25 23.11 -28.68
CA GLN A 8 26.76 23.32 -30.03
C GLN A 8 27.36 24.72 -30.23
N ILE A 9 26.72 25.75 -29.70
CA ILE A 9 27.25 27.11 -29.71
C ILE A 9 28.61 27.18 -29.00
N LEU A 10 28.72 26.59 -27.80
CA LEU A 10 29.97 26.64 -27.04
C LEU A 10 31.09 25.88 -27.72
N LEU A 11 30.79 24.69 -28.26
CA LEU A 11 31.77 23.87 -29.00
C LEU A 11 32.26 24.57 -30.28
N ALA A 12 31.35 25.20 -31.03
CA ALA A 12 31.73 25.97 -32.23
C ALA A 12 32.52 27.25 -31.89
N ALA A 13 32.19 27.88 -30.75
CA ALA A 13 32.95 29.04 -30.27
C ALA A 13 34.38 28.65 -29.82
N ASP A 14 34.57 27.50 -29.20
CA ASP A 14 35.87 26.92 -28.83
C ASP A 14 36.72 26.66 -30.10
N ALA A 15 36.08 26.22 -31.17
CA ALA A 15 36.67 26.05 -32.49
C ALA A 15 36.95 27.36 -33.25
N GLN A 16 36.83 28.52 -32.60
CA GLN A 16 37.08 29.86 -33.16
C GLN A 16 36.15 30.22 -34.35
N VAL A 17 34.96 29.62 -34.48
CA VAL A 17 33.99 29.96 -35.52
C VAL A 17 33.33 31.31 -35.20
N SER A 18 33.08 32.16 -36.23
CA SER A 18 32.44 33.47 -36.01
C SER A 18 31.00 33.33 -35.54
N ASP A 19 30.51 34.33 -34.78
CA ASP A 19 29.16 34.28 -34.17
C ASP A 19 28.05 34.26 -35.24
N GLU A 20 28.24 34.87 -36.39
CA GLU A 20 27.29 34.82 -37.51
C GLU A 20 27.22 33.41 -38.10
N ARG A 21 28.36 32.76 -38.23
CA ARG A 21 28.42 31.39 -38.74
C ARG A 21 27.80 30.39 -37.76
N ILE A 22 28.11 30.53 -36.47
CA ILE A 22 27.50 29.72 -35.40
C ILE A 22 25.99 29.87 -35.40
N ALA A 23 25.50 31.14 -35.52
CA ALA A 23 24.08 31.44 -35.55
C ALA A 23 23.36 30.74 -36.72
N ALA A 24 23.98 30.74 -37.90
CA ALA A 24 23.47 30.11 -39.10
C ALA A 24 23.46 28.57 -38.97
N ASP A 25 24.57 27.96 -38.54
CA ASP A 25 24.74 26.50 -38.44
C ASP A 25 23.84 25.88 -37.36
N VAL A 26 23.64 26.57 -36.22
CA VAL A 26 22.80 26.09 -35.10
C VAL A 26 21.32 26.47 -35.27
N GLY A 27 21.03 27.39 -36.20
CA GLY A 27 19.69 27.91 -36.46
C GLY A 27 19.14 28.69 -35.27
N VAL A 28 19.90 29.72 -34.83
CA VAL A 28 19.55 30.66 -33.73
C VAL A 28 19.93 32.08 -34.09
N GLY A 29 19.44 33.08 -33.36
CA GLY A 29 19.87 34.45 -33.54
C GLY A 29 21.26 34.67 -32.94
N THR A 30 22.07 35.61 -33.51
CA THR A 30 23.38 36.03 -33.03
C THR A 30 23.36 36.50 -31.56
N SER A 31 22.29 37.14 -31.12
CA SER A 31 22.06 37.50 -29.72
C SER A 31 21.97 36.30 -28.78
N THR A 32 21.55 35.12 -29.27
CA THR A 32 21.51 33.87 -28.49
C THR A 32 22.93 33.30 -28.37
N VAL A 33 23.73 33.38 -29.42
CA VAL A 33 25.13 32.97 -29.42
C VAL A 33 25.89 33.83 -28.38
N TYR A 34 25.80 35.14 -28.50
CA TYR A 34 26.45 36.06 -27.57
C TYR A 34 26.10 35.81 -26.11
N ARG A 35 24.79 35.71 -25.78
CA ARG A 35 24.34 35.47 -24.42
C ARG A 35 24.77 34.11 -23.89
N THR A 36 24.84 33.06 -24.73
CA THR A 36 25.32 31.74 -24.30
C THR A 36 26.80 31.81 -23.96
N LYS A 37 27.62 32.49 -24.77
CA LYS A 37 29.06 32.70 -24.51
C LYS A 37 29.26 33.56 -23.24
N GLN A 38 28.50 34.62 -23.09
CA GLN A 38 28.55 35.48 -21.91
C GLN A 38 28.25 34.68 -20.62
N HIS A 39 27.16 33.90 -20.58
CA HIS A 39 26.83 33.05 -19.42
C HIS A 39 27.92 31.99 -19.14
N PHE A 40 28.61 31.52 -20.17
CA PHE A 40 29.72 30.59 -19.97
C PHE A 40 30.90 31.28 -19.27
N VAL A 41 31.26 32.48 -19.70
CA VAL A 41 32.38 33.22 -19.14
C VAL A 41 32.09 33.76 -17.73
N GLU A 42 30.87 34.27 -17.51
CA GLU A 42 30.49 34.88 -16.23
C GLU A 42 30.06 33.83 -15.17
N ASP A 43 29.29 32.81 -15.55
CA ASP A 43 28.56 31.95 -14.64
C ASP A 43 28.96 30.44 -14.78
N GLY A 44 29.81 30.11 -15.76
CA GLY A 44 30.30 28.74 -16.02
C GLY A 44 29.33 27.87 -16.85
N LEU A 45 29.79 26.66 -17.16
CA LEU A 45 29.14 25.73 -18.09
C LEU A 45 27.69 25.37 -17.70
N ALA A 46 27.47 25.06 -16.44
CA ALA A 46 26.13 24.65 -15.96
C ALA A 46 25.09 25.75 -16.22
N ARG A 47 25.45 27.00 -16.02
CA ARG A 47 24.59 28.14 -16.23
C ARG A 47 24.41 28.46 -17.72
N ALA A 48 25.44 28.35 -18.51
CA ALA A 48 25.37 28.56 -19.96
C ALA A 48 24.42 27.57 -20.63
N LEU A 49 24.35 26.32 -20.16
CA LEU A 49 23.49 25.28 -20.66
C LEU A 49 22.06 25.35 -20.12
N SER A 50 21.84 25.95 -18.93
CA SER A 50 20.53 26.06 -18.31
C SER A 50 19.74 27.32 -18.74
N GLU A 51 18.43 27.27 -18.60
CA GLU A 51 17.61 28.49 -18.72
C GLU A 51 17.54 29.22 -17.36
N THR A 52 17.60 30.55 -17.40
CA THR A 52 17.31 31.37 -16.22
C THR A 52 15.85 31.15 -15.83
N PRO A 53 15.54 30.76 -14.60
CA PRO A 53 14.16 30.69 -14.15
C PRO A 53 13.53 32.08 -14.31
N ARG A 54 12.39 32.11 -15.00
CA ARG A 54 11.65 33.36 -15.11
C ARG A 54 11.04 33.72 -13.75
N PRO A 55 11.10 34.96 -13.28
CA PRO A 55 10.37 35.36 -12.09
C PRO A 55 8.87 35.09 -12.36
N GLY A 56 8.29 34.18 -11.58
CA GLY A 56 6.87 33.83 -11.69
C GLY A 56 5.98 35.02 -11.30
N ALA A 57 4.67 34.90 -11.57
CA ALA A 57 3.70 35.89 -11.07
C ALA A 57 3.76 36.00 -9.53
N PRO A 58 3.57 37.19 -8.96
CA PRO A 58 3.54 37.38 -7.52
C PRO A 58 2.55 36.43 -6.83
N ARG A 59 2.89 36.03 -5.64
CA ARG A 59 2.02 35.11 -4.84
C ARG A 59 0.73 35.83 -4.51
N LYS A 60 -0.42 35.19 -4.84
CA LYS A 60 -1.74 35.78 -4.53
C LYS A 60 -2.05 35.77 -3.03
N LEU A 61 -1.56 34.78 -2.29
CA LEU A 61 -1.76 34.66 -0.85
C LEU A 61 -0.58 35.26 -0.11
N SER A 62 -0.86 36.13 0.86
CA SER A 62 0.13 36.65 1.80
C SER A 62 0.52 35.57 2.82
N ALA A 63 1.58 35.76 3.59
CA ALA A 63 1.95 34.86 4.67
C ALA A 63 0.83 34.70 5.73
N SER A 64 0.09 35.77 6.01
CA SER A 64 -1.08 35.75 6.90
C SER A 64 -2.23 34.90 6.33
N ASP A 65 -2.49 35.02 5.00
CA ASP A 65 -3.52 34.18 4.36
C ASP A 65 -3.13 32.71 4.31
N GLU A 66 -1.85 32.42 4.10
CA GLU A 66 -1.32 31.06 4.15
C GLU A 66 -1.47 30.46 5.56
N ALA A 67 -1.20 31.23 6.62
CA ALA A 67 -1.42 30.79 8.00
C ALA A 67 -2.91 30.51 8.29
N ARG A 68 -3.81 31.39 7.82
CA ARG A 68 -5.26 31.16 7.92
C ARG A 68 -5.70 29.92 7.14
N LEU A 69 -5.18 29.71 5.91
CA LEU A 69 -5.46 28.51 5.13
C LEU A 69 -5.06 27.24 5.89
N VAL A 70 -3.90 27.24 6.54
CA VAL A 70 -3.45 26.10 7.35
C VAL A 70 -4.36 25.88 8.56
N ALA A 71 -4.72 26.94 9.27
CA ALA A 71 -5.60 26.86 10.43
C ALA A 71 -6.97 26.28 10.05
N VAL A 72 -7.58 26.76 8.97
CA VAL A 72 -8.84 26.22 8.44
C VAL A 72 -8.70 24.78 8.00
N ALA A 73 -7.65 24.44 7.26
CA ALA A 73 -7.42 23.09 6.76
C ALA A 73 -7.19 22.06 7.89
N CYS A 74 -6.74 22.51 9.06
CA CYS A 74 -6.54 21.68 10.26
C CYS A 74 -7.75 21.68 11.21
N SER A 75 -8.78 22.48 10.95
CA SER A 75 -10.01 22.50 11.73
C SER A 75 -11.02 21.44 11.26
N ALA A 76 -12.07 21.22 12.06
CA ALA A 76 -13.20 20.39 11.63
C ALA A 76 -13.86 20.99 10.37
N PRO A 77 -14.28 20.14 9.40
CA PRO A 77 -15.01 20.62 8.24
C PRO A 77 -16.38 21.16 8.63
N PRO A 78 -17.04 21.96 7.76
CA PRO A 78 -18.36 22.49 8.03
C PRO A 78 -19.40 21.38 8.28
N ALA A 79 -20.47 21.71 9.01
CA ALA A 79 -21.58 20.80 9.24
C ALA A 79 -22.12 20.23 7.91
N GLY A 80 -22.41 18.94 7.88
CA GLY A 80 -22.83 18.23 6.66
C GLY A 80 -21.70 17.86 5.69
N ARG A 81 -20.44 18.07 6.09
CA ARG A 81 -19.25 17.66 5.31
C ARG A 81 -18.36 16.76 6.14
N VAL A 82 -17.91 15.67 5.53
CA VAL A 82 -17.01 14.69 6.17
C VAL A 82 -15.55 15.19 6.19
N ARG A 83 -15.18 16.01 5.19
CA ARG A 83 -13.80 16.49 5.01
C ARG A 83 -13.75 17.83 4.29
N TRP A 84 -12.66 18.54 4.45
CA TRP A 84 -12.35 19.71 3.63
C TRP A 84 -12.06 19.33 2.19
N THR A 85 -12.67 20.03 1.25
CA THR A 85 -12.29 20.00 -0.18
C THR A 85 -11.56 21.27 -0.55
N LEU A 86 -10.84 21.30 -1.68
CA LEU A 86 -10.17 22.50 -2.14
C LEU A 86 -11.15 23.66 -2.45
N ASP A 87 -12.36 23.33 -2.89
CA ASP A 87 -13.39 24.34 -3.15
C ASP A 87 -13.93 24.92 -1.84
N LEU A 88 -14.18 24.10 -0.84
CA LEU A 88 -14.60 24.55 0.50
C LEU A 88 -13.53 25.43 1.15
N LEU A 89 -12.25 25.01 1.07
CA LEU A 89 -11.14 25.80 1.59
C LEU A 89 -10.98 27.13 0.85
N ALA A 90 -11.15 27.15 -0.47
CA ALA A 90 -11.10 28.38 -1.26
C ALA A 90 -12.24 29.34 -0.87
N GLY A 91 -13.47 28.81 -0.73
CA GLY A 91 -14.62 29.60 -0.28
C GLY A 91 -14.45 30.16 1.12
N GLU A 92 -14.00 29.34 2.05
CA GLU A 92 -13.78 29.77 3.45
C GLU A 92 -12.66 30.81 3.55
N LEU A 93 -11.58 30.65 2.79
CA LEU A 93 -10.50 31.61 2.76
C LEU A 93 -10.94 32.95 2.17
N VAL A 94 -11.80 32.96 1.14
CA VAL A 94 -12.44 34.19 0.61
C VAL A 94 -13.26 34.89 1.69
N ARG A 95 -14.03 34.10 2.50
CA ARG A 95 -14.82 34.64 3.61
C ARG A 95 -13.96 35.28 4.73
N LEU A 96 -12.79 34.73 4.96
CA LEU A 96 -11.89 35.14 6.05
C LEU A 96 -10.84 36.19 5.64
N THR A 97 -10.76 36.54 4.36
CA THR A 97 -9.75 37.47 3.81
C THR A 97 -10.38 38.50 2.91
N THR A 98 -9.58 39.44 2.41
CA THR A 98 -10.00 40.48 1.46
C THR A 98 -10.03 40.02 0.00
N HIS A 99 -9.75 38.75 -0.28
CA HIS A 99 -9.77 38.22 -1.64
C HIS A 99 -11.19 38.09 -2.17
N ALA A 100 -11.51 38.75 -3.27
CA ALA A 100 -12.80 38.63 -3.94
C ALA A 100 -13.02 37.21 -4.54
N ARG A 101 -11.93 36.54 -4.96
CA ARG A 101 -11.99 35.18 -5.55
C ARG A 101 -10.64 34.46 -5.41
N LEU A 102 -10.71 33.20 -5.04
CA LEU A 102 -9.59 32.27 -5.03
C LEU A 102 -9.93 30.99 -5.79
N SER A 103 -9.01 30.53 -6.64
CA SER A 103 -9.20 29.26 -7.34
C SER A 103 -8.74 28.08 -6.46
N LYS A 104 -9.42 26.92 -6.57
CA LYS A 104 -8.98 25.67 -5.96
C LYS A 104 -7.55 25.26 -6.33
N ALA A 105 -7.11 25.62 -7.55
CA ALA A 105 -5.74 25.36 -7.99
C ALA A 105 -4.71 26.17 -7.19
N THR A 106 -5.03 27.43 -6.85
CA THR A 106 -4.16 28.28 -6.00
C THR A 106 -4.06 27.69 -4.58
N VAL A 107 -5.19 27.34 -3.98
CA VAL A 107 -5.24 26.71 -2.65
C VAL A 107 -4.50 25.38 -2.65
N GLY A 108 -4.75 24.50 -3.63
CA GLY A 108 -4.10 23.20 -3.76
C GLY A 108 -2.58 23.30 -3.90
N ARG A 109 -2.08 24.27 -4.68
CA ARG A 109 -0.66 24.50 -4.87
C ARG A 109 0.01 24.94 -3.57
N ARG A 110 -0.61 25.85 -2.81
CA ARG A 110 -0.08 26.30 -1.52
C ARG A 110 -0.04 25.18 -0.49
N LEU A 111 -1.10 24.43 -0.37
CA LEU A 111 -1.14 23.26 0.54
C LEU A 111 -0.11 22.18 0.15
N ALA A 112 0.13 21.98 -1.16
CA ALA A 112 1.15 21.05 -1.64
C ALA A 112 2.57 21.53 -1.28
N GLU A 113 2.88 22.82 -1.47
CA GLU A 113 4.16 23.43 -1.07
C GLU A 113 4.42 23.26 0.44
N MET A 114 3.38 23.40 1.26
CA MET A 114 3.42 23.19 2.71
C MET A 114 3.34 21.71 3.11
N LYS A 115 3.34 20.79 2.14
CA LYS A 115 3.17 19.32 2.35
C LYS A 115 1.89 18.94 3.13
N ARG A 116 0.84 19.78 3.05
CA ARG A 116 -0.45 19.56 3.72
C ARG A 116 -1.47 18.99 2.73
N LYS A 117 -2.15 17.93 3.11
CA LYS A 117 -3.20 17.26 2.30
C LYS A 117 -4.40 16.93 3.20
N PRO A 118 -5.19 17.94 3.61
CA PRO A 118 -6.27 17.76 4.60
C PRO A 118 -7.41 16.86 4.12
N TRP A 119 -7.49 16.56 2.82
CA TRP A 119 -8.43 15.57 2.26
C TRP A 119 -7.95 14.13 2.36
N ARG A 120 -6.70 13.88 2.81
CA ARG A 120 -6.16 12.55 3.07
C ARG A 120 -6.26 12.25 4.54
N GLU A 121 -7.24 11.48 4.91
CA GLU A 121 -7.31 10.83 6.20
C GLU A 121 -6.49 9.54 6.12
N LYS A 122 -5.57 9.38 7.03
CA LYS A 122 -4.98 8.08 7.35
C LYS A 122 -5.59 7.65 8.66
N MET A 123 -6.13 6.44 8.70
CA MET A 123 -6.46 5.85 9.98
C MET A 123 -5.19 5.81 10.83
N TRP A 124 -5.23 6.57 11.91
CA TRP A 124 -4.19 6.57 12.92
C TRP A 124 -4.71 5.70 14.07
N CYS A 125 -4.42 4.42 14.02
CA CYS A 125 -4.50 3.58 15.19
C CYS A 125 -3.06 3.45 15.70
N ILE A 126 -2.76 4.09 16.84
CA ILE A 126 -1.66 3.60 17.67
C ILE A 126 -2.32 2.57 18.58
N PRO A 127 -2.15 1.27 18.33
CA PRO A 127 -2.50 0.29 19.34
C PRO A 127 -1.66 0.63 20.58
N THR A 128 -2.24 0.49 21.76
CA THR A 128 -1.44 0.51 22.98
C THR A 128 -0.44 -0.63 22.85
N VAL A 129 0.83 -0.31 22.66
CA VAL A 129 1.89 -1.30 22.52
C VAL A 129 2.18 -1.84 23.91
N SER A 130 1.44 -2.89 24.29
CA SER A 130 1.63 -3.60 25.54
C SER A 130 2.81 -4.58 25.44
N ALA A 131 3.29 -5.08 26.58
CA ALA A 131 4.30 -6.15 26.58
C ALA A 131 3.83 -7.38 25.77
N GLU A 132 2.55 -7.74 25.84
CA GLU A 132 1.95 -8.81 25.04
C GLU A 132 2.01 -8.50 23.55
N TYR A 133 1.71 -7.26 23.14
CA TYR A 133 1.82 -6.83 21.74
C TYR A 133 3.24 -7.03 21.22
N VAL A 134 4.24 -6.59 21.99
CA VAL A 134 5.66 -6.72 21.62
C VAL A 134 6.05 -8.19 21.52
N ALA A 135 5.70 -9.00 22.51
CA ALA A 135 6.02 -10.42 22.53
C ALA A 135 5.49 -11.15 21.29
N ARG A 136 4.21 -10.94 20.94
CA ARG A 136 3.60 -11.55 19.75
C ARG A 136 4.17 -11.00 18.44
N MET A 137 4.46 -9.70 18.38
CA MET A 137 5.06 -9.08 17.20
C MET A 137 6.46 -9.65 16.95
N GLU A 138 7.30 -9.70 17.97
CA GLU A 138 8.66 -10.22 17.83
C GLU A 138 8.67 -11.72 17.53
N ASP A 139 7.75 -12.49 18.09
CA ASP A 139 7.56 -13.92 17.81
C ASP A 139 7.31 -14.13 16.29
N VAL A 140 6.32 -13.44 15.72
CA VAL A 140 6.01 -13.53 14.29
C VAL A 140 7.18 -13.06 13.42
N LEU A 141 7.84 -11.94 13.77
CA LEU A 141 8.97 -11.43 13.01
C LEU A 141 10.20 -12.34 13.09
N ALA A 142 10.41 -13.02 14.22
CA ALA A 142 11.48 -13.99 14.37
C ALA A 142 11.26 -15.20 13.46
N LEU A 143 10.01 -15.72 13.37
CA LEU A 143 9.66 -16.79 12.43
C LEU A 143 9.97 -16.44 10.97
N TYR A 144 9.69 -15.18 10.56
CA TYR A 144 9.93 -14.72 9.20
C TYR A 144 11.43 -14.58 8.88
N ALA A 145 12.25 -14.41 9.89
CA ALA A 145 13.70 -14.30 9.76
C ALA A 145 14.46 -15.64 9.83
N GLU A 146 13.77 -16.71 10.24
CA GLU A 146 14.37 -18.04 10.29
C GLU A 146 14.71 -18.57 8.88
N PRO A 147 15.73 -19.40 8.73
CA PRO A 147 15.98 -20.08 7.46
C PRO A 147 14.85 -21.07 7.13
N PRO A 148 14.61 -21.35 5.84
CA PRO A 148 13.63 -22.36 5.42
C PRO A 148 13.88 -23.74 6.05
N ASP A 149 12.87 -24.32 6.66
CA ASP A 149 12.93 -25.70 7.19
C ASP A 149 11.71 -26.50 6.70
N PRO A 150 11.86 -27.45 5.77
CA PRO A 150 10.76 -28.26 5.26
C PRO A 150 10.09 -29.11 6.33
N ARG A 151 10.77 -29.43 7.42
CA ARG A 151 10.19 -30.17 8.54
C ARG A 151 9.34 -29.29 9.46
N ARG A 152 9.58 -27.99 9.43
CA ARG A 152 8.86 -26.99 10.25
C ARG A 152 8.49 -25.76 9.41
N PRO A 153 7.69 -25.92 8.33
CA PRO A 153 7.30 -24.80 7.49
C PRO A 153 6.57 -23.73 8.29
N VAL A 154 6.68 -22.48 7.84
CA VAL A 154 5.92 -21.35 8.38
C VAL A 154 4.89 -20.94 7.35
N VAL A 155 3.62 -21.00 7.73
CA VAL A 155 2.49 -20.71 6.84
C VAL A 155 1.64 -19.62 7.45
N CYS A 156 1.42 -18.54 6.73
CA CYS A 156 0.47 -17.50 7.09
C CYS A 156 -0.93 -17.88 6.59
N PHE A 157 -1.94 -17.63 7.41
CA PHE A 157 -3.33 -17.96 7.11
C PHE A 157 -4.25 -16.79 7.46
N ASP A 158 -5.22 -16.52 6.58
CA ASP A 158 -6.33 -15.60 6.83
C ASP A 158 -7.46 -15.83 5.83
N GLU A 159 -8.61 -15.16 6.03
CA GLU A 159 -9.73 -15.21 5.10
C GLU A 159 -10.23 -13.82 4.72
N THR A 160 -10.83 -13.75 3.52
CA THR A 160 -11.49 -12.54 3.04
C THR A 160 -12.88 -12.83 2.48
N PRO A 161 -13.91 -12.09 2.90
CA PRO A 161 -15.25 -12.26 2.35
C PRO A 161 -15.35 -11.62 0.95
N ARG A 162 -16.13 -12.25 0.07
CA ARG A 162 -16.44 -11.72 -1.24
C ARG A 162 -17.94 -11.71 -1.48
N GLN A 163 -18.51 -10.54 -1.77
CA GLN A 163 -19.90 -10.44 -2.19
C GLN A 163 -20.03 -10.89 -3.64
N LEU A 164 -20.95 -11.83 -3.89
CA LEU A 164 -21.30 -12.28 -5.23
C LEU A 164 -22.28 -11.28 -5.86
N ILE A 165 -21.90 -10.77 -7.02
CA ILE A 165 -22.63 -9.69 -7.72
C ILE A 165 -22.85 -10.12 -9.16
N GLY A 166 -24.12 -10.25 -9.53
CA GLY A 166 -24.55 -10.50 -10.91
C GLY A 166 -24.87 -9.22 -11.66
N GLU A 167 -24.70 -9.26 -12.99
CA GLU A 167 -25.11 -8.18 -13.87
C GLU A 167 -26.65 -8.21 -14.07
N THR A 168 -27.27 -7.02 -14.13
CA THR A 168 -28.68 -6.88 -14.53
C THR A 168 -28.84 -6.84 -16.04
N ARG A 169 -27.84 -6.32 -16.74
CA ARG A 169 -27.77 -6.22 -18.21
C ARG A 169 -26.40 -6.67 -18.68
N VAL A 170 -26.37 -7.19 -19.92
CA VAL A 170 -25.09 -7.59 -20.53
C VAL A 170 -24.20 -6.36 -20.72
N PRO A 171 -22.95 -6.38 -20.21
CA PRO A 171 -22.01 -5.29 -20.41
C PRO A 171 -21.75 -5.01 -21.89
N ILE A 172 -21.65 -3.74 -22.27
CA ILE A 172 -21.23 -3.34 -23.61
C ILE A 172 -19.72 -3.50 -23.69
N GLN A 173 -19.29 -4.35 -24.61
CA GLN A 173 -17.87 -4.66 -24.78
C GLN A 173 -17.03 -3.45 -25.20
N VAL A 174 -15.75 -3.51 -24.90
CA VAL A 174 -14.76 -2.51 -25.32
C VAL A 174 -14.72 -2.38 -26.85
N GLN A 175 -14.66 -1.13 -27.32
CA GLN A 175 -14.41 -0.78 -28.72
C GLN A 175 -13.28 0.24 -28.80
N PRO A 176 -12.60 0.40 -29.95
CA PRO A 176 -11.56 1.41 -30.11
C PRO A 176 -12.06 2.82 -29.67
N GLY A 177 -11.38 3.41 -28.69
CA GLY A 177 -11.75 4.72 -28.12
C GLY A 177 -12.91 4.71 -27.12
N THR A 178 -13.51 3.55 -26.83
CA THR A 178 -14.63 3.45 -25.88
C THR A 178 -14.36 2.30 -24.89
N PRO A 179 -14.25 2.56 -23.57
CA PRO A 179 -14.07 1.50 -22.56
C PRO A 179 -15.34 0.63 -22.45
N THR A 180 -15.18 -0.56 -21.87
CA THR A 180 -16.31 -1.41 -21.49
C THR A 180 -17.27 -0.61 -20.59
N ARG A 181 -18.58 -0.69 -20.87
CA ARG A 181 -19.61 -0.06 -20.05
C ARG A 181 -20.43 -1.12 -19.34
N VAL A 182 -20.48 -1.01 -18.03
CA VAL A 182 -21.31 -1.86 -17.15
C VAL A 182 -22.49 -1.05 -16.61
N ASP A 183 -23.60 -1.70 -16.37
CA ASP A 183 -24.74 -1.06 -15.71
C ASP A 183 -24.36 -0.69 -14.26
N TYR A 184 -24.86 0.42 -13.75
CA TYR A 184 -24.71 0.77 -12.34
C TYR A 184 -25.57 -0.13 -11.44
N GLU A 185 -26.65 -0.70 -11.96
CA GLU A 185 -27.48 -1.68 -11.27
C GLU A 185 -26.80 -3.05 -11.22
N TYR A 186 -27.03 -3.79 -10.16
CA TYR A 186 -26.49 -5.14 -9.96
C TYR A 186 -27.41 -5.95 -9.04
N VAL A 187 -27.30 -7.26 -9.14
CA VAL A 187 -28.02 -8.21 -8.27
C VAL A 187 -27.04 -8.83 -7.29
N ARG A 188 -27.32 -8.72 -5.99
CA ARG A 188 -26.57 -9.43 -4.95
C ARG A 188 -27.01 -10.89 -4.91
N ARG A 189 -26.04 -11.80 -4.98
CA ARG A 189 -26.28 -13.25 -5.00
C ARG A 189 -25.63 -13.98 -3.82
N GLY A 190 -25.53 -13.29 -2.68
CA GLY A 190 -24.93 -13.84 -1.47
C GLY A 190 -23.48 -13.45 -1.29
N THR A 191 -22.82 -14.14 -0.37
CA THR A 191 -21.41 -13.92 -0.02
C THR A 191 -20.71 -15.29 0.01
N ALA A 192 -19.49 -15.35 -0.47
CA ALA A 192 -18.58 -16.46 -0.28
C ALA A 192 -17.31 -15.95 0.43
N ASN A 193 -16.49 -16.86 0.96
CA ASN A 193 -15.25 -16.51 1.63
C ASN A 193 -14.08 -17.21 0.94
N VAL A 194 -12.95 -16.54 0.86
CA VAL A 194 -11.70 -17.11 0.33
C VAL A 194 -10.75 -17.25 1.50
N PHE A 195 -10.43 -18.48 1.87
CA PHE A 195 -9.40 -18.84 2.81
C PHE A 195 -8.07 -18.93 2.06
N LEU A 196 -7.04 -18.29 2.55
CA LEU A 196 -5.76 -18.20 1.87
C LEU A 196 -4.62 -18.63 2.79
N PHE A 197 -3.75 -19.48 2.28
CA PHE A 197 -2.50 -19.92 2.89
C PHE A 197 -1.33 -19.41 2.07
N VAL A 198 -0.28 -18.94 2.72
CA VAL A 198 0.97 -18.50 2.08
C VAL A 198 2.15 -19.09 2.87
N ASP A 199 3.02 -19.82 2.21
CA ASP A 199 4.29 -20.24 2.81
C ASP A 199 5.26 -19.04 2.82
N VAL A 200 5.85 -18.77 3.98
CA VAL A 200 6.73 -17.62 4.20
C VAL A 200 8.03 -17.73 3.40
N HIS A 201 8.53 -18.95 3.24
CA HIS A 201 9.86 -19.21 2.70
C HIS A 201 9.84 -19.81 1.29
N ARG A 202 8.68 -20.30 0.84
CA ARG A 202 8.51 -20.87 -0.50
C ARG A 202 7.51 -20.03 -1.30
N PRO A 203 7.71 -19.92 -2.60
CA PRO A 203 6.75 -19.24 -3.48
C PRO A 203 5.49 -20.10 -3.71
N TRP A 204 4.82 -20.46 -2.61
CA TRP A 204 3.64 -21.30 -2.60
C TRP A 204 2.48 -20.65 -1.85
N ARG A 205 1.31 -20.82 -2.38
CA ARG A 205 0.02 -20.45 -1.77
C ARG A 205 -1.04 -21.48 -2.12
N HIS A 206 -2.06 -21.51 -1.27
CA HIS A 206 -3.28 -22.26 -1.53
C HIS A 206 -4.49 -21.41 -1.13
N ALA A 207 -5.53 -21.43 -1.97
CA ALA A 207 -6.77 -20.69 -1.75
C ALA A 207 -7.98 -21.61 -1.85
N LYS A 208 -8.88 -21.54 -0.86
CA LYS A 208 -10.10 -22.33 -0.80
C LYS A 208 -11.32 -21.41 -0.68
N VAL A 209 -12.33 -21.63 -1.52
CA VAL A 209 -13.59 -20.89 -1.46
C VAL A 209 -14.60 -21.66 -0.62
N THR A 210 -15.18 -21.00 0.39
CA THR A 210 -16.20 -21.56 1.29
C THR A 210 -17.46 -20.72 1.31
N ASP A 211 -18.58 -21.29 1.75
CA ASP A 211 -19.83 -20.53 1.92
C ASP A 211 -19.80 -19.70 3.20
N HIS A 212 -19.14 -20.20 4.22
CA HIS A 212 -19.03 -19.57 5.53
C HIS A 212 -17.58 -19.45 5.98
N ARG A 213 -17.35 -18.71 7.05
CA ARG A 213 -16.07 -18.60 7.75
C ARG A 213 -16.25 -18.95 9.22
N THR A 214 -16.74 -20.14 9.46
CA THR A 214 -16.97 -20.69 10.80
C THR A 214 -15.74 -21.38 11.36
N GLY A 215 -15.75 -21.72 12.65
CA GLY A 215 -14.73 -22.57 13.24
C GLY A 215 -14.64 -23.94 12.56
N LEU A 216 -15.74 -24.47 12.01
CA LEU A 216 -15.74 -25.71 11.26
C LEU A 216 -14.99 -25.59 9.93
N ASP A 217 -15.16 -24.46 9.22
CA ASP A 217 -14.42 -24.18 7.98
C ASP A 217 -12.92 -24.00 8.25
N PHE A 218 -12.59 -23.33 9.35
CA PHE A 218 -11.21 -23.22 9.84
C PHE A 218 -10.61 -24.60 10.14
N ALA A 219 -11.30 -25.43 10.92
CA ALA A 219 -10.84 -26.76 11.28
C ALA A 219 -10.62 -27.66 10.04
N ALA A 220 -11.56 -27.62 9.07
CA ALA A 220 -11.42 -28.32 7.81
C ALA A 220 -10.22 -27.84 6.98
N SER A 221 -9.93 -26.52 7.04
CA SER A 221 -8.77 -25.93 6.37
C SER A 221 -7.45 -26.34 7.03
N MET A 222 -7.41 -26.40 8.36
CA MET A 222 -6.24 -26.90 9.11
C MET A 222 -5.97 -28.38 8.84
N ARG A 223 -7.01 -29.22 8.75
CA ARG A 223 -6.85 -30.63 8.35
C ARG A 223 -6.26 -30.74 6.94
N HIS A 224 -6.80 -29.99 6.00
CA HIS A 224 -6.29 -29.96 4.61
C HIS A 224 -4.82 -29.51 4.54
N LEU A 225 -4.45 -28.51 5.33
CA LEU A 225 -3.06 -28.05 5.44
C LEU A 225 -2.13 -29.18 5.92
N VAL A 226 -2.54 -29.93 6.95
CA VAL A 226 -1.75 -30.99 7.56
C VAL A 226 -1.65 -32.21 6.66
N ASP A 227 -2.76 -32.64 6.05
CA ASP A 227 -2.86 -33.95 5.39
C ASP A 227 -2.45 -33.88 3.91
N GLU A 228 -2.70 -32.75 3.24
CA GLU A 228 -2.50 -32.64 1.79
C GLU A 228 -1.34 -31.75 1.40
N HIS A 229 -1.13 -30.62 2.10
CA HIS A 229 -0.08 -29.70 1.71
C HIS A 229 1.26 -29.97 2.38
N TYR A 230 1.24 -30.47 3.61
CA TYR A 230 2.45 -30.77 4.38
C TYR A 230 2.39 -32.15 5.06
N PRO A 231 2.11 -33.23 4.30
CA PRO A 231 1.94 -34.55 4.89
C PRO A 231 3.17 -35.05 5.67
N GLU A 232 4.37 -34.64 5.23
CA GLU A 232 5.63 -35.12 5.82
C GLU A 232 6.16 -34.19 6.93
N ALA A 233 5.60 -32.98 7.12
CA ALA A 233 6.10 -32.06 8.13
C ALA A 233 5.64 -32.49 9.54
N PRO A 234 6.54 -32.80 10.47
CA PRO A 234 6.16 -33.17 11.84
C PRO A 234 5.54 -32.00 12.61
N ARG A 235 5.84 -30.76 12.22
CA ARG A 235 5.29 -29.54 12.82
C ARG A 235 5.08 -28.46 11.75
N ILE A 236 3.93 -27.82 11.72
CA ILE A 236 3.61 -26.69 10.86
C ILE A 236 3.34 -25.49 11.76
N ARG A 237 4.10 -24.41 11.58
CA ARG A 237 3.92 -23.16 12.32
C ARG A 237 2.96 -22.28 11.55
N VAL A 238 1.81 -21.96 12.12
CA VAL A 238 0.75 -21.21 11.46
C VAL A 238 0.64 -19.84 12.08
N VAL A 239 0.90 -18.82 11.28
CA VAL A 239 0.69 -17.41 11.65
C VAL A 239 -0.73 -17.01 11.27
N LEU A 240 -1.50 -16.51 12.23
CA LEU A 240 -2.91 -16.16 12.06
C LEU A 240 -3.30 -14.99 12.98
N ASP A 241 -4.46 -14.41 12.73
CA ASP A 241 -5.04 -13.35 13.57
C ASP A 241 -5.73 -13.93 14.82
N ASN A 242 -6.24 -13.04 15.68
CA ASN A 242 -6.95 -13.42 16.92
C ASN A 242 -8.46 -13.59 16.71
N LEU A 243 -8.93 -14.02 15.56
CA LEU A 243 -10.35 -14.26 15.36
C LEU A 243 -10.81 -15.43 16.26
N SER A 244 -11.98 -15.31 16.86
CA SER A 244 -12.50 -16.31 17.81
C SER A 244 -12.70 -17.70 17.18
N THR A 245 -12.88 -17.79 15.87
CA THR A 245 -12.96 -19.01 15.08
C THR A 245 -11.61 -19.69 14.88
N HIS A 246 -10.49 -18.97 15.03
CA HIS A 246 -9.13 -19.46 14.85
C HIS A 246 -8.58 -20.03 16.17
N SER A 247 -9.12 -21.13 16.60
CA SER A 247 -8.73 -21.72 17.88
C SER A 247 -8.60 -23.25 17.82
N ALA A 248 -7.78 -23.80 18.73
CA ALA A 248 -7.68 -25.26 18.91
C ALA A 248 -9.04 -25.89 19.23
N ALA A 249 -9.92 -25.17 19.91
CA ALA A 249 -11.27 -25.65 20.25
C ALA A 249 -12.12 -25.93 19.01
N ALA A 250 -11.93 -25.16 17.93
CA ALA A 250 -12.66 -25.38 16.68
C ALA A 250 -12.43 -26.78 16.08
N LEU A 251 -11.22 -27.36 16.26
CA LEU A 251 -10.93 -28.71 15.78
C LEU A 251 -11.69 -29.76 16.58
N TYR A 252 -11.85 -29.61 17.89
CA TYR A 252 -12.66 -30.51 18.72
C TYR A 252 -14.16 -30.36 18.47
N GLN A 253 -14.61 -29.23 17.94
CA GLN A 253 -15.99 -29.04 17.50
C GLN A 253 -16.26 -29.69 16.13
N ALA A 254 -15.23 -29.82 15.30
CA ALA A 254 -15.35 -30.31 13.93
C ALA A 254 -15.05 -31.82 13.80
N PHE A 255 -14.19 -32.35 14.65
CA PHE A 255 -13.67 -33.72 14.54
C PHE A 255 -13.77 -34.47 15.85
N GLU A 256 -13.77 -35.83 15.74
CA GLU A 256 -13.62 -36.70 16.89
C GLU A 256 -12.32 -36.37 17.67
N PRO A 257 -12.31 -36.55 19.01
CA PRO A 257 -11.19 -36.10 19.84
C PRO A 257 -9.81 -36.65 19.42
N ALA A 258 -9.73 -37.89 18.99
CA ALA A 258 -8.49 -38.47 18.50
C ALA A 258 -7.97 -37.79 17.25
N GLU A 259 -8.85 -37.52 16.30
CA GLU A 259 -8.50 -36.83 15.05
C GLU A 259 -8.15 -35.35 15.28
N ALA A 260 -8.93 -34.64 16.09
CA ALA A 260 -8.61 -33.30 16.51
C ALA A 260 -7.22 -33.22 17.14
N ARG A 261 -6.88 -34.19 18.03
CA ARG A 261 -5.57 -34.25 18.67
C ARG A 261 -4.46 -34.55 17.68
N ARG A 262 -4.70 -35.49 16.75
CA ARG A 262 -3.74 -35.79 15.67
C ARG A 262 -3.35 -34.56 14.88
N ILE A 263 -4.34 -33.79 14.41
CA ILE A 263 -4.12 -32.58 13.65
C ILE A 263 -3.38 -31.52 14.50
N LEU A 264 -3.88 -31.25 15.70
CA LEU A 264 -3.28 -30.27 16.61
C LEU A 264 -1.85 -30.63 17.03
N SER A 265 -1.51 -31.90 17.14
CA SER A 265 -0.14 -32.30 17.46
C SER A 265 0.89 -31.87 16.40
N ARG A 266 0.44 -31.57 15.20
CA ARG A 266 1.26 -31.12 14.08
C ARG A 266 1.19 -29.62 13.83
N LEU A 267 0.32 -28.88 14.54
CA LEU A 267 0.14 -27.45 14.40
C LEU A 267 0.75 -26.69 15.58
N GLU A 268 1.36 -25.57 15.30
CA GLU A 268 1.86 -24.61 16.26
C GLU A 268 1.34 -23.23 15.85
N PHE A 269 0.45 -22.64 16.67
CA PHE A 269 -0.20 -21.40 16.34
C PHE A 269 0.56 -20.19 16.88
N HIS A 270 0.85 -19.23 16.00
CA HIS A 270 1.49 -17.97 16.30
C HIS A 270 0.53 -16.84 15.98
N PHE A 271 0.01 -16.19 17.00
CA PHE A 271 -1.01 -15.16 16.83
C PHE A 271 -0.39 -13.77 16.66
N THR A 272 -0.82 -13.04 15.63
CA THR A 272 -0.47 -11.63 15.51
C THR A 272 -1.01 -10.83 16.70
N PRO A 273 -0.41 -9.70 17.05
CA PRO A 273 -0.97 -8.82 18.07
C PRO A 273 -2.36 -8.31 17.67
N LYS A 274 -3.23 -8.01 18.61
CA LYS A 274 -4.52 -7.37 18.33
C LYS A 274 -4.31 -6.05 17.55
N HIS A 275 -5.11 -5.81 16.53
CA HIS A 275 -5.02 -4.65 15.63
C HIS A 275 -3.70 -4.56 14.83
N ALA A 276 -3.03 -5.67 14.62
CA ALA A 276 -1.79 -5.77 13.86
C ALA A 276 -1.85 -6.83 12.76
N SER A 277 -2.99 -6.98 12.08
CA SER A 277 -3.15 -7.92 10.95
C SER A 277 -2.11 -7.66 9.84
N TRP A 278 -1.63 -6.41 9.71
CA TRP A 278 -0.55 -6.06 8.79
C TRP A 278 0.76 -6.86 8.99
N LEU A 279 0.95 -7.49 10.15
CA LEU A 279 2.07 -8.42 10.42
C LEU A 279 1.83 -9.79 9.79
N ASN A 280 0.60 -10.15 9.48
CA ASN A 280 0.30 -11.39 8.79
C ASN A 280 0.64 -11.23 7.30
N MET A 281 1.65 -11.96 6.81
CA MET A 281 2.13 -11.85 5.43
C MET A 281 1.03 -12.17 4.41
N VAL A 282 0.05 -13.01 4.75
CA VAL A 282 -1.06 -13.38 3.86
C VAL A 282 -1.93 -12.17 3.48
N GLU A 283 -1.98 -11.12 4.30
CA GLU A 283 -2.70 -9.88 3.98
C GLU A 283 -2.18 -9.21 2.68
N ILE A 284 -0.88 -9.36 2.42
CA ILE A 284 -0.28 -8.88 1.16
C ILE A 284 -0.86 -9.67 -0.01
N GLU A 285 -0.93 -11.00 0.09
CA GLU A 285 -1.45 -11.85 -0.97
C GLU A 285 -2.97 -11.72 -1.13
N ILE A 286 -3.72 -11.46 -0.04
CA ILE A 286 -5.14 -11.05 -0.11
C ILE A 286 -5.28 -9.77 -0.94
N GLY A 287 -4.44 -8.77 -0.70
CA GLY A 287 -4.41 -7.55 -1.52
C GLY A 287 -4.12 -7.84 -3.00
N VAL A 288 -3.21 -8.77 -3.28
CA VAL A 288 -2.85 -9.18 -4.65
C VAL A 288 -4.01 -9.91 -5.33
N VAL A 289 -4.65 -10.88 -4.68
CA VAL A 289 -5.79 -11.61 -5.27
C VAL A 289 -6.98 -10.69 -5.50
N VAL A 290 -7.25 -9.77 -4.59
CA VAL A 290 -8.31 -8.78 -4.77
C VAL A 290 -8.02 -7.94 -6.02
N GLN A 291 -6.83 -7.43 -6.17
CA GLN A 291 -6.47 -6.54 -7.28
C GLN A 291 -6.35 -7.27 -8.63
N GLN A 292 -5.82 -8.49 -8.64
CA GLN A 292 -5.56 -9.23 -9.89
C GLN A 292 -6.75 -10.06 -10.37
N CYS A 293 -7.57 -10.57 -9.44
CA CYS A 293 -8.61 -11.55 -9.74
C CYS A 293 -10.02 -11.05 -9.39
N LEU A 294 -10.18 -10.41 -8.22
CA LEU A 294 -11.48 -10.12 -7.64
C LEU A 294 -11.97 -8.68 -7.86
N ASP A 295 -11.20 -7.80 -8.51
CA ASP A 295 -11.62 -6.42 -8.83
C ASP A 295 -12.58 -6.38 -10.03
N ARG A 296 -13.64 -7.19 -9.94
CA ARG A 296 -14.72 -7.30 -10.92
C ARG A 296 -15.98 -7.91 -10.28
N ARG A 297 -17.10 -7.84 -10.97
CA ARG A 297 -18.33 -8.54 -10.56
C ARG A 297 -18.19 -10.03 -10.82
N ILE A 298 -18.44 -10.85 -9.81
CA ILE A 298 -18.45 -12.31 -9.88
C ILE A 298 -19.83 -12.78 -9.45
N PRO A 299 -20.63 -13.36 -10.36
CA PRO A 299 -22.05 -13.61 -10.11
C PRO A 299 -22.33 -14.79 -9.20
N ASP A 300 -21.45 -15.77 -9.14
CA ASP A 300 -21.69 -17.01 -8.40
C ASP A 300 -20.42 -17.63 -7.87
N LYS A 301 -20.58 -18.59 -6.95
CA LYS A 301 -19.48 -19.30 -6.30
C LYS A 301 -18.69 -20.19 -7.25
N ALA A 302 -19.33 -20.78 -8.25
CA ALA A 302 -18.64 -21.70 -9.18
C ALA A 302 -17.61 -20.93 -10.01
N LEU A 303 -18.00 -19.75 -10.52
CA LEU A 303 -17.08 -18.85 -11.21
C LEU A 303 -15.97 -18.36 -10.26
N LEU A 304 -16.31 -18.00 -9.01
CA LEU A 304 -15.32 -17.57 -8.03
C LEU A 304 -14.27 -18.68 -7.79
N VAL A 305 -14.71 -19.93 -7.61
CA VAL A 305 -13.81 -21.09 -7.44
C VAL A 305 -12.88 -21.25 -8.64
N ALA A 306 -13.42 -21.21 -9.86
CA ALA A 306 -12.65 -21.35 -11.08
C ALA A 306 -11.59 -20.25 -11.24
N GLU A 307 -11.96 -19.00 -10.97
CA GLU A 307 -11.07 -17.84 -11.08
C GLU A 307 -9.97 -17.84 -10.01
N ILE A 308 -10.30 -18.20 -8.78
CA ILE A 308 -9.34 -18.35 -7.68
C ILE A 308 -8.35 -19.49 -8.01
N ALA A 309 -8.83 -20.63 -8.50
CA ALA A 309 -7.96 -21.74 -8.89
C ALA A 309 -7.00 -21.36 -10.04
N ALA A 310 -7.49 -20.64 -11.05
CA ALA A 310 -6.67 -20.14 -12.15
C ALA A 310 -5.62 -19.13 -11.68
N TRP A 311 -5.98 -18.23 -10.76
CA TRP A 311 -5.07 -17.27 -10.14
C TRP A 311 -4.00 -17.97 -9.30
N GLU A 312 -4.38 -18.91 -8.42
CA GLU A 312 -3.48 -19.70 -7.60
C GLU A 312 -2.47 -20.46 -8.46
N HIS A 313 -2.96 -21.20 -9.47
CA HIS A 313 -2.12 -21.95 -10.38
C HIS A 313 -1.06 -21.06 -11.06
N ARG A 314 -1.47 -19.90 -11.60
CA ARG A 314 -0.55 -18.96 -12.24
C ARG A 314 0.50 -18.44 -11.26
N ARG A 315 0.08 -17.98 -10.10
CA ARG A 315 0.99 -17.43 -9.09
C ARG A 315 2.01 -18.45 -8.59
N ASN A 316 1.59 -19.71 -8.44
CA ASN A 316 2.49 -20.80 -8.06
C ASN A 316 3.45 -21.19 -9.19
N SER A 317 2.98 -21.22 -10.45
CA SER A 317 3.83 -21.54 -11.62
C SER A 317 4.85 -20.43 -11.93
N GLU A 318 4.51 -19.16 -11.67
CA GLU A 318 5.41 -18.02 -11.78
C GLU A 318 6.42 -17.92 -10.62
N HIS A 319 6.34 -18.80 -9.63
CA HIS A 319 7.16 -18.77 -8.41
C HIS A 319 7.12 -17.39 -7.71
N ALA A 320 5.97 -16.74 -7.73
CA ALA A 320 5.80 -15.43 -7.16
C ALA A 320 5.88 -15.49 -5.62
N GLY A 321 6.96 -14.99 -5.05
CA GLY A 321 7.21 -14.93 -3.61
C GLY A 321 6.93 -13.55 -3.01
N ILE A 322 6.88 -13.49 -1.69
CA ILE A 322 6.81 -12.25 -0.91
C ILE A 322 8.14 -12.06 -0.20
N THR A 323 8.77 -10.91 -0.35
CA THR A 323 9.98 -10.55 0.41
C THR A 323 9.59 -9.69 1.60
N TRP A 324 9.73 -10.23 2.80
CA TRP A 324 9.44 -9.50 4.03
C TRP A 324 10.64 -8.68 4.48
N LEU A 325 10.48 -7.36 4.59
CA LEU A 325 11.58 -6.43 4.89
C LEU A 325 11.56 -5.87 6.33
N PHE A 326 10.48 -6.10 7.07
CA PHE A 326 10.31 -5.56 8.41
C PHE A 326 10.79 -6.59 9.44
N THR A 327 11.98 -6.37 10.02
CA THR A 327 12.64 -7.27 10.97
C THR A 327 12.40 -6.83 12.42
N VAL A 328 12.75 -7.69 13.39
CA VAL A 328 12.74 -7.38 14.82
C VAL A 328 13.57 -6.11 15.11
N ASP A 329 14.77 -5.99 14.55
CA ASP A 329 15.63 -4.82 14.78
C ASP A 329 14.99 -3.53 14.25
N ARG A 330 14.38 -3.59 13.05
CA ARG A 330 13.62 -2.46 12.52
C ARG A 330 12.39 -2.12 13.34
N ALA A 331 11.73 -3.12 13.92
CA ALA A 331 10.61 -2.89 14.83
C ALA A 331 11.07 -2.18 16.09
N ARG A 332 12.15 -2.64 16.71
CA ARG A 332 12.78 -2.01 17.90
C ARG A 332 13.21 -0.57 17.63
N GLU A 333 13.81 -0.32 16.49
CA GLU A 333 14.21 1.03 16.08
C GLU A 333 12.97 1.94 15.87
N LYS A 334 12.03 1.54 15.04
CA LYS A 334 10.87 2.36 14.66
C LYS A 334 9.87 2.57 15.79
N LEU A 335 9.71 1.59 16.64
CA LEU A 335 8.74 1.58 17.74
C LEU A 335 9.40 1.82 19.11
N ALA A 336 10.68 2.21 19.17
CA ALA A 336 11.47 2.37 20.40
C ALA A 336 10.74 3.15 21.52
N ARG A 337 9.97 4.19 21.14
CA ARG A 337 9.21 5.02 22.08
C ARG A 337 7.95 4.34 22.62
N LEU A 338 7.49 3.29 21.97
CA LEU A 338 6.26 2.57 22.28
C LEU A 338 6.53 1.26 23.01
N TYR A 339 7.79 0.79 23.02
CA TYR A 339 8.16 -0.42 23.77
C TYR A 339 7.95 -0.20 25.29
N PRO A 340 7.42 -1.19 25.99
CA PRO A 340 7.27 -1.15 27.43
C PRO A 340 8.63 -0.89 28.10
N ARG A 341 8.65 0.04 29.05
CA ARG A 341 9.85 0.25 29.87
C ARG A 341 9.89 -0.83 30.94
N PRO A 342 11.08 -1.42 31.23
CA PRO A 342 11.22 -2.32 32.36
C PRO A 342 10.75 -1.62 33.64
N ALA A 343 10.00 -2.32 34.49
CA ALA A 343 9.67 -1.81 35.80
C ALA A 343 10.99 -1.57 36.55
N SER A 344 11.22 -0.33 36.97
CA SER A 344 12.37 -0.03 37.85
C SER A 344 12.20 -0.86 39.15
N HIS A 345 13.08 -1.82 39.36
CA HIS A 345 13.18 -2.46 40.65
C HIS A 345 13.54 -1.40 41.70
N THR A 346 12.56 -0.92 42.44
CA THR A 346 12.83 -0.23 43.71
C THR A 346 13.36 -1.32 44.65
N PRO A 347 14.60 -1.25 45.12
CA PRO A 347 15.07 -2.21 46.11
C PRO A 347 14.16 -2.10 47.32
N VAL A 348 13.51 -3.21 47.68
CA VAL A 348 12.84 -3.33 48.97
C VAL A 348 13.92 -3.16 50.02
N ALA A 349 13.88 -2.03 50.72
CA ALA A 349 14.74 -1.79 51.88
C ALA A 349 14.51 -2.93 52.88
N ALA A 350 15.59 -3.66 53.20
CA ALA A 350 15.62 -4.72 54.21
C ALA A 350 15.50 -4.14 55.62
#